data_3519931497fcd5d394ce6ba647da7443
#
_entry.id   3519931497fcd5d394ce6ba647da7443
#
_cell.length_a   1.000
_cell.length_b   1.000
_cell.length_c   1.000
_cell.angle_alpha   90.00
_cell.angle_beta   90.00
_cell.angle_gamma   90.00
#
_symmetry.space_group_name_H-M   'P 1'
#
loop_
_entity.id
_entity.type
_entity.pdbx_description
1 polymer ?
#
loop_
_entity_poly.entity_id
_entity_poly.type
_entity_poly.pdbx_seq_one_letter_code
_entity_poly.pdbx_strand_id
1 'polypeptide(L)'
;MIYLDNAATTKPTPEIIKLHQRISEEYWYNTNSIHTLGIKANALLEQSINVVKETLKVKNKKVIYTSSATSSNNLAIYGICNAFIGQNKHIITSKIEHPFVSKSL
;
A
#
# COMPACT_ATOMS: atom_id res chain seq x y z
N MET A 1 3.46 13.57 -28.06
CA MET A 1 2.86 12.22 -27.83
C MET A 1 1.74 12.37 -26.84
N ILE A 2 0.54 11.87 -27.16
CA ILE A 2 -0.61 11.85 -26.24
C ILE A 2 -0.62 10.48 -25.57
N TYR A 3 -0.56 10.46 -24.23
CA TYR A 3 -0.60 9.23 -23.45
C TYR A 3 -2.01 9.01 -22.88
N LEU A 4 -2.66 7.92 -23.25
CA LEU A 4 -4.06 7.63 -22.91
C LEU A 4 -4.22 6.41 -21.99
N ASP A 5 -3.12 5.88 -21.43
CA ASP A 5 -3.12 4.67 -20.60
C ASP A 5 -2.80 4.97 -19.12
N ASN A 6 -3.31 6.08 -18.61
CA ASN A 6 -3.12 6.46 -17.19
C ASN A 6 -3.79 5.49 -16.21
N ALA A 7 -4.73 4.67 -16.68
CA ALA A 7 -5.34 3.62 -15.86
C ALA A 7 -4.34 2.51 -15.51
N ALA A 8 -3.41 2.19 -16.41
CA ALA A 8 -2.36 1.21 -16.16
C ALA A 8 -1.22 1.80 -15.32
N THR A 9 -0.77 3.01 -15.67
CA THR A 9 0.28 3.74 -14.93
C THR A 9 0.23 5.22 -15.22
N THR A 10 0.56 6.04 -14.23
CA THR A 10 0.61 7.49 -14.36
C THR A 10 2.03 7.99 -14.12
N LYS A 11 2.52 8.85 -14.99
CA LYS A 11 3.85 9.45 -14.85
C LYS A 11 3.92 10.26 -13.54
N PRO A 12 4.90 10.01 -12.66
CA PRO A 12 5.10 10.83 -11.48
C PRO A 12 5.38 12.30 -11.84
N THR A 13 4.89 13.21 -11.02
CA THR A 13 5.22 14.64 -11.19
C THR A 13 6.70 14.90 -10.84
N PRO A 14 7.30 15.99 -11.36
CA PRO A 14 8.70 16.33 -11.03
C PRO A 14 8.94 16.46 -9.52
N GLU A 15 7.97 16.94 -8.76
CA GLU A 15 8.03 17.09 -7.30
C GLU A 15 8.15 15.73 -6.61
N ILE A 16 7.35 14.76 -7.06
CA ILE A 16 7.39 13.38 -6.52
C ILE A 16 8.73 12.71 -6.85
N ILE A 17 9.26 12.92 -8.07
CA ILE A 17 10.56 12.37 -8.44
C ILE A 17 11.66 12.94 -7.54
N LYS A 18 11.68 14.25 -7.31
CA LYS A 18 12.64 14.92 -6.42
C LYS A 18 12.50 14.45 -4.97
N LEU A 19 11.27 14.29 -4.48
CA LEU A 19 11.01 13.78 -3.14
C LEU A 19 11.51 12.35 -2.98
N HIS A 20 11.24 11.48 -3.97
CA HIS A 20 11.73 10.10 -3.96
C HIS A 20 13.25 10.03 -3.93
N GLN A 21 13.92 10.84 -4.77
CA GLN A 21 15.38 10.92 -4.78
C GLN A 21 15.90 11.35 -3.40
N ARG A 22 15.38 12.43 -2.83
CA ARG A 22 15.79 12.93 -1.52
C ARG A 22 15.59 11.88 -0.41
N ILE A 23 14.45 11.20 -0.39
CA ILE A 23 14.19 10.14 0.60
C ILE A 23 15.18 8.98 0.44
N SER A 24 15.49 8.59 -0.79
CA SER A 24 16.44 7.52 -1.07
C SER A 24 17.87 7.87 -0.66
N GLU A 25 18.25 9.14 -0.70
CA GLU A 25 19.57 9.63 -0.30
C GLU A 25 19.68 9.86 1.23
N GLU A 26 18.62 10.41 1.87
CA GLU A 26 18.70 10.86 3.26
C GLU A 26 18.13 9.84 4.26
N TYR A 27 17.23 8.93 3.84
CA TYR A 27 16.44 8.05 4.72
C TYR A 27 16.51 6.56 4.35
N TRP A 28 17.57 6.13 3.67
CA TRP A 28 17.76 4.74 3.23
C TRP A 28 17.98 3.72 4.36
N TYR A 29 18.00 4.17 5.59
CA TYR A 29 18.29 3.34 6.76
C TYR A 29 17.11 2.42 7.13
N ASN A 30 17.45 1.27 7.71
CA ASN A 30 16.44 0.35 8.21
C ASN A 30 15.64 0.99 9.37
N THR A 31 14.33 1.08 9.20
CA THR A 31 13.40 1.67 10.17
C THR A 31 13.33 0.92 11.50
N ASN A 32 13.78 -0.34 11.55
CA ASN A 32 13.84 -1.15 12.78
C ASN A 32 15.17 -0.97 13.54
N SER A 33 16.12 -0.23 13.00
CA SER A 33 17.39 0.01 13.67
C SER A 33 17.24 1.01 14.80
N ILE A 34 17.88 0.72 15.95
CA ILE A 34 17.80 1.52 17.18
C ILE A 34 18.74 2.75 17.19
N HIS A 35 19.63 2.86 16.21
CA HIS A 35 20.52 4.03 16.11
C HIS A 35 19.77 5.24 15.52
N THR A 36 20.33 6.44 15.74
CA THR A 36 19.72 7.74 15.39
C THR A 36 19.16 7.81 13.96
N LEU A 37 19.84 7.23 12.97
CA LEU A 37 19.43 7.29 11.57
C LEU A 37 18.25 6.35 11.28
N GLY A 38 18.20 5.17 11.91
CA GLY A 38 17.04 4.29 11.85
C GLY A 38 15.81 4.91 12.50
N ILE A 39 15.99 5.57 13.66
CA ILE A 39 14.91 6.30 14.34
C ILE A 39 14.36 7.42 13.45
N LYS A 40 15.21 8.19 12.77
CA LYS A 40 14.76 9.22 11.80
C LYS A 40 13.98 8.63 10.63
N ALA A 41 14.45 7.52 10.06
CA ALA A 41 13.75 6.86 8.98
C ALA A 41 12.37 6.32 9.45
N ASN A 42 12.30 5.75 10.66
CA ASN A 42 11.03 5.31 11.25
C ASN A 42 10.07 6.48 11.52
N ALA A 43 10.55 7.59 12.02
CA ALA A 43 9.73 8.78 12.24
C ALA A 43 9.09 9.28 10.94
N LEU A 44 9.83 9.30 9.83
CA LEU A 44 9.31 9.66 8.51
C LEU A 44 8.25 8.66 8.04
N LEU A 45 8.47 7.36 8.24
CA LEU A 45 7.51 6.32 7.90
C LEU A 45 6.20 6.49 8.68
N GLU A 46 6.27 6.68 10.01
CA GLU A 46 5.09 6.90 10.85
C GLU A 46 4.33 8.18 10.47
N GLN A 47 5.05 9.25 10.15
CA GLN A 47 4.43 10.48 9.64
C GLN A 47 3.69 10.22 8.33
N SER A 48 4.27 9.46 7.41
CA SER A 48 3.65 9.09 6.13
C SER A 48 2.40 8.24 6.33
N ILE A 49 2.44 7.29 7.27
CA ILE A 49 1.28 6.48 7.68
C ILE A 49 0.13 7.39 8.18
N ASN A 50 0.46 8.37 9.01
CA ASN A 50 -0.55 9.28 9.54
C ASN A 50 -1.19 10.14 8.45
N VAL A 51 -0.42 10.64 7.48
CA VAL A 51 -0.95 11.36 6.31
C VAL A 51 -1.92 10.49 5.52
N VAL A 52 -1.59 9.21 5.29
CA VAL A 52 -2.51 8.26 4.62
C VAL A 52 -3.79 8.07 5.42
N LYS A 53 -3.70 7.87 6.75
CA LYS A 53 -4.88 7.72 7.62
C LYS A 53 -5.78 8.95 7.60
N GLU A 54 -5.20 10.13 7.63
CA GLU A 54 -5.94 11.40 7.58
C GLU A 54 -6.64 11.58 6.24
N THR A 55 -5.92 11.34 5.13
CA THR A 55 -6.44 11.44 3.77
C THR A 55 -7.63 10.50 3.55
N LEU A 56 -7.53 9.27 4.05
CA LEU A 56 -8.59 8.25 3.95
C LEU A 56 -9.66 8.36 5.05
N LYS A 57 -9.49 9.29 6.02
CA LYS A 57 -10.39 9.47 7.19
C LYS A 57 -10.54 8.19 8.04
N VAL A 58 -9.48 7.40 8.17
CA VAL A 58 -9.47 6.09 8.86
C VAL A 58 -8.60 6.09 10.12
N LYS A 59 -8.81 7.05 11.00
CA LYS A 59 -7.96 7.32 12.18
C LYS A 59 -7.68 6.07 13.04
N ASN A 60 -8.65 5.19 13.23
CA ASN A 60 -8.57 4.02 14.14
C ASN A 60 -8.21 2.72 13.40
N LYS A 61 -7.62 2.79 12.21
CA LYS A 61 -7.22 1.62 11.44
C LYS A 61 -5.71 1.50 11.34
N LYS A 62 -5.22 0.27 11.20
CA LYS A 62 -3.83 0.01 10.88
C LYS A 62 -3.64 0.10 9.37
N VAL A 63 -2.59 0.79 8.93
CA VAL A 63 -2.15 0.81 7.54
C VAL A 63 -1.07 -0.25 7.37
N ILE A 64 -1.21 -1.08 6.35
CA ILE A 64 -0.24 -2.11 6.00
C ILE A 64 0.25 -1.81 4.59
N TYR A 65 1.53 -1.56 4.43
CA TYR A 65 2.16 -1.41 3.12
C TYR A 65 2.50 -2.77 2.53
N THR A 66 2.26 -2.92 1.25
CA THR A 66 2.59 -4.12 0.49
C THR A 66 3.38 -3.75 -0.76
N SER A 67 4.05 -4.73 -1.36
CA SER A 67 4.86 -4.52 -2.57
C SER A 67 4.03 -4.23 -3.83
N SER A 68 2.74 -4.54 -3.83
CA SER A 68 1.86 -4.38 -5.00
C SER A 68 0.39 -4.43 -4.62
N ALA A 69 -0.48 -3.94 -5.52
CA ALA A 69 -1.94 -4.09 -5.39
C ALA A 69 -2.36 -5.57 -5.32
N THR A 70 -1.68 -6.46 -6.05
CA THR A 70 -1.90 -7.92 -5.97
C THR A 70 -1.70 -8.43 -4.55
N SER A 71 -0.58 -8.06 -3.92
CA SER A 71 -0.29 -8.46 -2.54
C SER A 71 -1.30 -7.90 -1.55
N SER A 72 -1.75 -6.65 -1.74
CA SER A 72 -2.79 -6.04 -0.91
C SER A 72 -4.12 -6.78 -1.02
N ASN A 73 -4.56 -7.08 -2.24
CA ASN A 73 -5.80 -7.80 -2.50
C ASN A 73 -5.76 -9.21 -1.91
N ASN A 74 -4.66 -9.95 -2.13
CA ASN A 74 -4.50 -11.28 -1.56
C ASN A 74 -4.51 -11.25 -0.04
N LEU A 75 -3.82 -10.31 0.58
CA LEU A 75 -3.81 -10.15 2.03
C LEU A 75 -5.21 -9.87 2.57
N ALA A 76 -5.99 -9.01 1.91
CA ALA A 76 -7.34 -8.68 2.31
C ALA A 76 -8.30 -9.88 2.12
N ILE A 77 -8.29 -10.50 0.94
CA ILE A 77 -9.20 -11.62 0.61
C ILE A 77 -8.90 -12.82 1.51
N TYR A 78 -7.66 -13.31 1.52
CA TYR A 78 -7.30 -14.48 2.36
C TYR A 78 -7.41 -14.17 3.85
N GLY A 79 -7.10 -12.94 4.27
CA GLY A 79 -7.23 -12.53 5.66
C GLY A 79 -8.68 -12.61 6.14
N ILE A 80 -9.63 -12.10 5.35
CA ILE A 80 -11.06 -12.17 5.66
C ILE A 80 -11.56 -13.62 5.59
N CYS A 81 -11.26 -14.35 4.51
CA CYS A 81 -11.68 -15.72 4.36
C CYS A 81 -11.19 -16.60 5.53
N ASN A 82 -9.94 -16.45 5.94
CA ASN A 82 -9.38 -17.19 7.07
C ASN A 82 -10.01 -16.79 8.41
N ALA A 83 -10.31 -15.51 8.62
CA ALA A 83 -10.95 -15.04 9.86
C ALA A 83 -12.38 -15.61 10.05
N PHE A 84 -13.06 -15.98 8.96
CA PHE A 84 -14.43 -16.48 8.98
C PHE A 84 -14.55 -17.96 8.55
N ILE A 85 -13.47 -18.72 8.60
CA ILE A 85 -13.51 -20.17 8.31
C ILE A 85 -14.58 -20.84 9.17
N GLY A 86 -15.47 -21.59 8.50
CA GLY A 86 -16.58 -22.31 9.12
C GLY A 86 -17.84 -21.49 9.38
N GLN A 87 -17.83 -20.19 9.21
CA GLN A 87 -18.99 -19.32 9.42
C GLN A 87 -19.67 -18.91 8.12
N ASN A 88 -18.91 -18.48 7.11
CA ASN A 88 -19.40 -18.01 5.82
C ASN A 88 -18.74 -18.81 4.69
N LYS A 89 -19.56 -19.27 3.72
CA LYS A 89 -19.11 -20.13 2.62
C LYS A 89 -19.29 -19.48 1.25
N HIS A 90 -19.76 -18.23 1.20
CA HIS A 90 -20.05 -17.56 -0.06
C HIS A 90 -19.24 -16.29 -0.21
N ILE A 91 -18.63 -16.15 -1.39
CA ILE A 91 -17.98 -14.93 -1.83
C ILE A 91 -18.74 -14.44 -3.07
N ILE A 92 -19.16 -13.18 -3.05
CA ILE A 92 -19.84 -12.54 -4.18
C ILE A 92 -18.82 -11.64 -4.87
N THR A 93 -18.61 -11.84 -6.16
CA THR A 93 -17.70 -11.08 -7.00
C THR A 93 -18.32 -10.78 -8.37
N SER A 94 -17.72 -9.87 -9.13
CA SER A 94 -18.15 -9.57 -10.49
C SER A 94 -17.26 -10.30 -11.53
N LYS A 95 -17.80 -10.49 -12.75
CA LYS A 95 -17.01 -11.07 -13.87
C LYS A 95 -16.04 -10.08 -14.52
N ILE A 96 -16.17 -8.79 -14.18
CA ILE A 96 -15.34 -7.71 -14.74
C ILE A 96 -14.21 -7.30 -13.82
N GLU A 97 -13.97 -8.07 -12.75
CA GLU A 97 -12.84 -7.83 -11.83
C GLU A 97 -11.49 -8.01 -12.52
N HIS A 98 -10.51 -7.27 -12.03
CA HIS A 98 -9.13 -7.46 -12.48
C HIS A 98 -8.66 -8.89 -12.16
N PRO A 99 -7.83 -9.53 -13.02
CA PRO A 99 -7.31 -10.88 -12.78
C PRO A 99 -6.69 -11.10 -11.40
N PHE A 100 -6.16 -10.08 -10.75
CA PHE A 100 -5.64 -10.15 -9.38
C PHE A 100 -6.70 -10.44 -8.32
N VAL A 101 -7.94 -10.07 -8.56
CA VAL A 101 -9.06 -10.38 -7.67
C VAL A 101 -9.62 -11.74 -8.03
N SER A 102 -9.98 -11.96 -9.31
CA SER A 102 -10.64 -13.18 -9.78
C SER A 102 -9.81 -14.46 -9.64
N LYS A 103 -8.46 -14.35 -9.61
CA LYS A 103 -7.56 -15.50 -9.38
C LYS A 103 -7.29 -15.79 -7.91
N SER A 104 -7.69 -14.89 -7.01
CA SER A 104 -7.53 -15.03 -5.56
C SER A 104 -8.77 -15.61 -4.88
N LEU A 105 -9.86 -15.75 -5.64
CA LEU A 105 -11.14 -16.33 -5.24
C LEU A 105 -11.26 -17.77 -5.71
#